data_7ac9fcf19006f04d3f7ce44d227263ff
#
_entry.id   7ac9fcf19006f04d3f7ce44d227263ff
#
_cell.length_a   1.000
_cell.length_b   1.000
_cell.length_c   1.000
_cell.angle_alpha   90.00
_cell.angle_beta   90.00
_cell.angle_gamma   90.00
#
_symmetry.space_group_name_H-M   'P 1'
#
loop_
_entity.id
_entity.type
_entity.pdbx_description
1 polymer ?
#
loop_
_entity_poly.entity_id
_entity_poly.type
_entity_poly.pdbx_seq_one_letter_code
_entity_poly.pdbx_strand_id
1 'polypeptide(L)'
;MSAALRIVFMGTPSFAVRILDELHRSHHQVLGVVTVADKPAGRGQQMRQSAVKQYALAHSLALLQPEKLRDEAFLKALDALQADLFVVV
;
A
#
# COMPACT_ATOMS: atom_id res chain seq x y z
N MET A 1 -19.90 11.95 -16.24
CA MET A 1 -19.59 10.92 -15.24
C MET A 1 -18.14 10.51 -15.39
N SER A 2 -17.36 10.64 -14.35
CA SER A 2 -15.99 10.14 -14.37
C SER A 2 -16.00 8.66 -14.00
N ALA A 3 -15.27 7.86 -14.78
CA ALA A 3 -15.10 6.44 -14.47
C ALA A 3 -14.24 6.30 -13.21
N ALA A 4 -14.54 5.31 -12.40
CA ALA A 4 -13.70 4.98 -11.25
C ALA A 4 -12.36 4.40 -11.73
N LEU A 5 -11.27 4.90 -11.17
CA LEU A 5 -9.95 4.38 -11.46
C LEU A 5 -9.60 3.24 -10.52
N ARG A 6 -8.84 2.29 -11.03
CA ARG A 6 -8.27 1.20 -10.25
C ARG A 6 -6.87 1.62 -9.85
N ILE A 7 -6.64 1.77 -8.56
CA ILE A 7 -5.44 2.40 -8.04
C ILE A 7 -4.62 1.43 -7.18
N VAL A 8 -3.31 1.43 -7.39
CA VAL A 8 -2.36 0.83 -6.45
C VAL A 8 -1.65 1.98 -5.73
N PHE A 9 -1.72 1.98 -4.41
CA PHE A 9 -1.10 3.01 -3.58
C PHE A 9 0.25 2.51 -3.08
N MET A 10 1.27 3.34 -3.17
CA MET A 10 2.62 3.02 -2.68
C MET A 10 3.09 4.13 -1.75
N GLY A 11 3.34 3.80 -0.50
CA GLY A 11 3.83 4.78 0.45
C GLY A 11 4.15 4.18 1.80
N THR A 12 4.99 4.87 2.55
CA THR A 12 5.44 4.41 3.87
C THR A 12 5.36 5.47 4.94
N PRO A 13 5.71 6.75 4.69
CA PRO A 13 5.67 7.78 5.74
C PRO A 13 4.28 7.89 6.36
N SER A 14 4.24 8.29 7.62
CA SER A 14 2.96 8.39 8.35
C SER A 14 1.96 9.33 7.67
N PHE A 15 2.43 10.42 7.05
CA PHE A 15 1.54 11.32 6.35
C PHE A 15 0.87 10.69 5.11
N ALA A 16 1.43 9.60 4.60
CA ALA A 16 0.84 8.90 3.45
C ALA A 16 -0.51 8.30 3.80
N VAL A 17 -0.76 8.00 5.08
CA VAL A 17 -2.04 7.44 5.52
C VAL A 17 -3.19 8.38 5.18
N ARG A 18 -2.99 9.70 5.34
CA ARG A 18 -4.04 10.66 5.02
C ARG A 18 -4.42 10.63 3.55
N ILE A 19 -3.41 10.49 2.68
CA ILE A 19 -3.64 10.40 1.25
C ILE A 19 -4.35 9.10 0.91
N LEU A 20 -3.91 7.99 1.51
CA LEU A 20 -4.55 6.69 1.31
C LEU A 20 -6.01 6.73 1.78
N ASP A 21 -6.28 7.34 2.93
CA ASP A 21 -7.63 7.46 3.45
C ASP A 21 -8.54 8.23 2.48
N GLU A 22 -8.05 9.34 1.93
CA GLU A 22 -8.79 10.11 0.93
C GLU A 22 -9.12 9.26 -0.29
N LEU A 23 -8.16 8.48 -0.78
CA LEU A 23 -8.37 7.61 -1.93
C LEU A 23 -9.35 6.49 -1.62
N HIS A 24 -9.22 5.88 -0.44
CA HIS A 24 -10.10 4.79 -0.02
C HIS A 24 -11.54 5.23 0.12
N ARG A 25 -11.76 6.46 0.57
CA ARG A 25 -13.10 7.01 0.76
C ARG A 25 -13.66 7.67 -0.51
N SER A 26 -12.86 7.76 -1.56
CA SER A 26 -13.29 8.31 -2.85
C SER A 26 -14.11 7.26 -3.61
N HIS A 27 -14.61 7.65 -4.79
CA HIS A 27 -15.30 6.71 -5.67
C HIS A 27 -14.34 5.80 -6.43
N HIS A 28 -13.03 6.05 -6.35
CA HIS A 28 -12.02 5.18 -6.97
C HIS A 28 -11.79 3.92 -6.14
N GLN A 29 -11.26 2.90 -6.76
CA GLN A 29 -11.00 1.63 -6.10
C GLN A 29 -9.52 1.47 -5.80
N VAL A 30 -9.16 1.28 -4.52
CA VAL A 30 -7.80 0.96 -4.13
C VAL A 30 -7.64 -0.55 -4.18
N LEU A 31 -6.90 -1.03 -5.17
CA LEU A 31 -6.71 -2.46 -5.41
C LEU A 31 -5.66 -3.07 -4.50
N GLY A 32 -4.66 -2.29 -4.15
CA GLY A 32 -3.57 -2.77 -3.32
C GLY A 32 -2.79 -1.62 -2.72
N VAL A 33 -2.15 -1.91 -1.62
CA VAL A 33 -1.31 -0.96 -0.89
C VAL A 33 0.08 -1.57 -0.78
N VAL A 34 1.08 -0.85 -1.26
CA VAL A 34 2.48 -1.26 -1.19
C VAL A 34 3.19 -0.40 -0.16
N THR A 35 3.82 -1.03 0.81
CA THR A 35 4.60 -0.33 1.83
C THR A 35 5.82 -1.17 2.19
N VAL A 36 6.75 -0.60 2.97
CA VAL A 36 7.97 -1.32 3.34
C VAL A 36 7.65 -2.52 4.22
N ALA A 37 8.54 -3.51 4.18
CA ALA A 37 8.45 -4.65 5.07
C ALA A 37 8.60 -4.20 6.52
N ASP A 38 8.00 -4.95 7.45
CA ASP A 38 8.14 -4.69 8.87
C ASP A 38 9.62 -4.74 9.26
N LYS A 39 10.03 -3.84 10.14
CA LYS A 39 11.42 -3.74 10.57
C LYS A 39 11.52 -3.86 12.09
N PRO A 40 12.59 -4.50 12.59
CA PRO A 40 12.85 -4.46 14.02
C PRO A 40 13.03 -3.01 14.47
N ALA A 41 12.46 -2.66 15.61
CA ALA A 41 12.56 -1.31 16.16
C ALA A 41 12.78 -1.38 17.66
N GLY A 42 13.74 -0.60 18.13
CA GLY A 42 14.03 -0.47 19.55
C GLY A 42 14.67 -1.70 20.17
N ARG A 43 14.84 -1.65 21.47
CA ARG A 43 15.38 -2.76 22.25
C ARG A 43 14.32 -3.85 22.35
N GLY A 44 14.76 -5.10 22.29
CA GLY A 44 13.85 -6.24 22.27
C GLY A 44 13.40 -6.62 20.86
N GLN A 45 13.81 -5.88 19.85
CA GLN A 45 13.61 -6.19 18.44
C GLN A 45 12.15 -6.46 18.07
N GLN A 46 11.23 -5.69 18.64
CA GLN A 46 9.84 -5.78 18.23
C GLN A 46 9.70 -5.29 16.79
N MET A 47 8.94 -6.01 16.00
CA MET A 47 8.70 -5.62 14.61
C MET A 47 7.77 -4.41 14.57
N ARG A 48 8.23 -3.36 13.87
CA ARG A 48 7.41 -2.16 13.68
C ARG A 48 6.74 -2.18 12.33
N GLN A 49 5.44 -2.04 12.34
CA GLN A 49 4.63 -1.91 11.13
C GLN A 49 4.52 -0.43 10.77
N SER A 50 4.53 -0.13 9.48
CA SER A 50 4.27 1.25 9.03
C SER A 50 2.83 1.64 9.34
N ALA A 51 2.57 2.94 9.47
CA ALA A 51 1.21 3.44 9.65
C ALA A 51 0.34 3.08 8.44
N VAL A 52 0.92 3.06 7.25
CA VAL A 52 0.23 2.66 6.02
C VAL A 52 -0.22 1.20 6.10
N LYS A 53 0.64 0.31 6.60
CA LYS A 53 0.26 -1.09 6.80
C LYS A 53 -0.89 -1.21 7.79
N GLN A 54 -0.81 -0.51 8.91
CA GLN A 54 -1.86 -0.56 9.93
C GLN A 54 -3.21 -0.12 9.36
N TYR A 55 -3.20 0.94 8.56
CA TYR A 55 -4.41 1.41 7.90
C TYR A 55 -4.97 0.35 6.94
N ALA A 56 -4.10 -0.24 6.11
CA ALA A 56 -4.53 -1.25 5.15
C ALA A 56 -5.18 -2.46 5.84
N LEU A 57 -4.58 -2.92 6.94
CA LEU A 57 -5.13 -4.03 7.70
C LEU A 57 -6.47 -3.68 8.34
N ALA A 58 -6.59 -2.47 8.90
CA ALA A 58 -7.81 -2.01 9.54
C ALA A 58 -8.99 -1.91 8.55
N HIS A 59 -8.71 -1.64 7.29
CA HIS A 59 -9.72 -1.46 6.25
C HIS A 59 -9.78 -2.63 5.26
N SER A 60 -9.13 -3.74 5.58
CA SER A 60 -9.12 -4.96 4.76
C SER A 60 -8.65 -4.73 3.33
N LEU A 61 -7.69 -3.83 3.14
CA LEU A 61 -7.08 -3.57 1.85
C LEU A 61 -5.97 -4.60 1.58
N ALA A 62 -5.82 -4.98 0.32
CA ALA A 62 -4.73 -5.89 -0.07
C ALA A 62 -3.39 -5.22 0.20
N LEU A 63 -2.46 -5.94 0.81
CA LEU A 63 -1.18 -5.41 1.25
C LEU A 63 -0.03 -6.14 0.59
N LEU A 64 0.91 -5.39 0.07
CA LEU A 64 2.14 -5.91 -0.53
C LEU A 64 3.33 -5.27 0.18
N GLN A 65 4.24 -6.09 0.68
CA GLN A 65 5.41 -5.62 1.42
C GLN A 65 6.69 -6.23 0.84
N PRO A 66 7.07 -5.85 -0.40
CA PRO A 66 8.26 -6.44 -1.01
C PRO A 66 9.52 -5.97 -0.28
N GLU A 67 10.47 -6.87 -0.10
CA GLU A 67 11.79 -6.50 0.41
C GLU A 67 12.56 -5.74 -0.65
N LYS A 68 12.36 -6.09 -1.91
CA LYS A 68 12.99 -5.43 -3.06
C LYS A 68 11.95 -5.16 -4.13
N LEU A 69 11.98 -3.96 -4.68
CA LEU A 69 11.04 -3.57 -5.73
C LEU A 69 11.27 -4.33 -7.03
N ARG A 70 12.42 -4.99 -7.19
CA ARG A 70 12.73 -5.79 -8.38
C ARG A 70 12.28 -7.26 -8.26
N ASP A 71 11.72 -7.65 -7.13
CA ASP A 71 11.27 -9.01 -6.92
C ASP A 71 10.25 -9.39 -8.00
N GLU A 72 10.51 -10.48 -8.71
CA GLU A 72 9.62 -10.95 -9.78
C GLU A 72 8.22 -11.30 -9.27
N ALA A 73 8.13 -11.92 -8.10
CA ALA A 73 6.84 -12.27 -7.53
C ALA A 73 6.01 -11.01 -7.23
N PHE A 74 6.68 -9.96 -6.73
CA PHE A 74 6.03 -8.68 -6.48
C PHE A 74 5.56 -8.03 -7.78
N LEU A 75 6.41 -8.01 -8.81
CA LEU A 75 6.05 -7.43 -10.10
C LEU A 75 4.89 -8.16 -10.75
N LYS A 76 4.87 -9.49 -10.65
CA LYS A 76 3.75 -10.28 -11.15
C LYS A 76 2.46 -9.98 -10.38
N ALA A 77 2.56 -9.82 -9.07
CA ALA A 77 1.41 -9.48 -8.24
C ALA A 77 0.85 -8.12 -8.62
N LEU A 78 1.71 -7.13 -8.87
CA LEU A 78 1.29 -5.80 -9.32
C LEU A 78 0.60 -5.88 -10.68
N ASP A 79 1.19 -6.61 -11.61
CA ASP A 79 0.63 -6.75 -12.96
C ASP A 79 -0.75 -7.41 -12.91
N ALA A 80 -0.90 -8.42 -12.05
CA ALA A 80 -2.17 -9.13 -11.91
C ALA A 80 -3.31 -8.22 -11.41
N LEU A 81 -2.99 -7.14 -10.71
CA LEU A 81 -4.01 -6.21 -10.23
C LEU A 81 -4.62 -5.37 -11.35
N GLN A 82 -3.93 -5.23 -12.48
CA GLN A 82 -4.43 -4.47 -13.63
C GLN A 82 -4.87 -3.05 -13.24
N ALA A 83 -3.98 -2.35 -12.53
CA ALA A 83 -4.28 -0.99 -12.07
C ALA A 83 -4.24 0.00 -13.23
N ASP A 84 -5.09 1.02 -13.13
CA ASP A 84 -5.08 2.13 -14.08
C ASP A 84 -4.06 3.18 -13.69
N LEU A 85 -3.75 3.28 -12.40
CA LEU A 85 -2.90 4.34 -11.87
C LEU A 85 -2.14 3.86 -10.63
N PHE A 86 -0.88 4.25 -10.54
CA PHE A 86 -0.09 4.08 -9.32
C PHE A 86 0.07 5.44 -8.66
N VAL A 87 -0.29 5.54 -7.38
CA VAL A 87 -0.09 6.74 -6.59
C VAL A 87 1.07 6.49 -5.65
N VAL A 88 2.16 7.22 -5.82
CA VAL A 88 3.39 7.05 -5.03
C VAL A 88 3.59 8.27 -4.15
N VAL A 89 3.78 8.02 -2.86
CA VAL A 89 3.98 9.09 -1.87
C VAL A 89 5.34 8.93 -1.19
#